data_a8d0d985bf4b269454777db34a70bc4d
#
_entry.id   a8d0d985bf4b269454777db34a70bc4d
#
_cell.length_a   1.000
_cell.length_b   1.000
_cell.length_c   1.000
_cell.angle_alpha   90.00
_cell.angle_beta   90.00
_cell.angle_gamma   90.00
#
_symmetry.space_group_name_H-M   'P 1'
#
loop_
_entity.id
_entity.type
_entity.pdbx_description
1 polymer ?
#
loop_
_entity_poly.entity_id
_entity_poly.type
_entity_poly.pdbx_seq_one_letter_code
_entity_poly.pdbx_strand_id
1 'polypeptide(L)'
;MLVGRLSGPQWSPDRVVSSMSAPLELRIRNQPEDLSPAMETISRWLGSRGAFAGSEYLALLAVEELVTNCIKYAYDDAHEHWIRITIDLSEVEMAVTIEDDGHPFDPRSLPEPDTRLPLEDRPIGGLGIHLLRNLFDTLDYSRVEGHNRVVLRKRVPSEPST
;
A
#
# COMPACT_ATOMS: atom_id res chain seq x y z
N MET A 1 -35.71 24.25 -21.26
CA MET A 1 -34.27 24.39 -21.06
C MET A 1 -33.82 23.30 -20.10
N LEU A 2 -33.40 22.14 -20.64
CA LEU A 2 -33.01 20.96 -19.86
C LEU A 2 -31.51 21.06 -19.52
N VAL A 3 -31.19 21.21 -18.25
CA VAL A 3 -29.82 21.15 -17.75
C VAL A 3 -29.50 19.68 -17.51
N GLY A 4 -28.77 19.08 -18.44
CA GLY A 4 -28.24 17.72 -18.29
C GLY A 4 -27.18 17.67 -17.18
N ARG A 5 -27.46 16.91 -16.13
CA ARG A 5 -26.45 16.52 -15.14
C ARG A 5 -25.48 15.53 -15.80
N LEU A 6 -24.24 15.94 -15.97
CA LEU A 6 -23.14 15.03 -16.28
C LEU A 6 -22.85 14.19 -15.04
N SER A 7 -23.31 12.94 -15.05
CA SER A 7 -22.93 11.95 -14.05
C SER A 7 -21.47 11.57 -14.32
N GLY A 8 -20.56 12.00 -13.46
CA GLY A 8 -19.20 11.49 -13.44
C GLY A 8 -19.19 9.96 -13.17
N PRO A 9 -18.15 9.24 -13.57
CA PRO A 9 -18.08 7.79 -13.37
C PRO A 9 -18.20 7.48 -11.88
N GLN A 10 -19.27 6.77 -11.52
CA GLN A 10 -19.45 6.25 -10.15
C GLN A 10 -18.36 5.23 -9.89
N TRP A 11 -17.55 5.51 -8.87
CA TRP A 11 -16.60 4.55 -8.33
C TRP A 11 -17.36 3.37 -7.72
N SER A 12 -17.09 2.15 -8.17
CA SER A 12 -17.65 0.92 -7.62
C SER A 12 -16.51 0.13 -6.98
N PRO A 13 -16.60 -0.22 -5.67
CA PRO A 13 -15.55 -0.97 -4.98
C PRO A 13 -15.37 -2.40 -5.49
N ASP A 14 -16.32 -2.90 -6.28
CA ASP A 14 -16.35 -4.28 -6.78
C ASP A 14 -15.86 -4.43 -8.22
N ARG A 15 -15.11 -3.47 -8.75
CA ARG A 15 -14.52 -3.64 -10.07
C ARG A 15 -13.40 -4.68 -9.97
N VAL A 16 -13.74 -5.92 -10.21
CA VAL A 16 -12.77 -6.99 -10.47
C VAL A 16 -12.02 -6.62 -11.74
N VAL A 17 -10.88 -5.96 -11.59
CA VAL A 17 -9.94 -5.78 -12.68
C VAL A 17 -9.41 -7.17 -12.99
N SER A 18 -9.58 -7.63 -14.23
CA SER A 18 -9.08 -8.93 -14.66
C SER A 18 -7.57 -8.96 -14.46
N SER A 19 -7.11 -9.63 -13.41
CA SER A 19 -5.69 -9.85 -13.17
C SER A 19 -5.17 -10.76 -14.27
N MET A 20 -4.09 -10.37 -14.95
CA MET A 20 -3.44 -11.20 -15.98
C MET A 20 -2.78 -12.45 -15.38
N SER A 21 -2.69 -12.53 -14.06
CA SER A 21 -2.09 -13.64 -13.32
C SER A 21 -2.54 -13.58 -11.86
N ALA A 22 -2.43 -14.69 -11.14
CA ALA A 22 -2.69 -14.72 -9.72
C ALA A 22 -1.83 -13.67 -8.96
N PRO A 23 -2.38 -12.96 -7.96
CA PRO A 23 -1.63 -12.03 -7.15
C PRO A 23 -0.51 -12.75 -6.38
N LEU A 24 0.52 -12.02 -6.01
CA LEU A 24 1.50 -12.50 -5.03
C LEU A 24 0.92 -12.34 -3.64
N GLU A 25 0.83 -13.43 -2.90
CA GLU A 25 0.43 -13.41 -1.49
C GLU A 25 1.59 -13.91 -0.62
N LEU A 26 1.96 -13.10 0.37
CA LEU A 26 2.96 -13.45 1.37
C LEU A 26 2.35 -13.31 2.75
N ARG A 27 2.86 -14.11 3.67
CA ARG A 27 2.53 -14.03 5.09
C ARG A 27 3.83 -14.06 5.88
N ILE A 28 4.09 -13.02 6.62
CA ILE A 28 5.30 -12.86 7.42
C ILE A 28 4.96 -12.65 8.90
N ARG A 29 5.89 -12.94 9.78
CA ARG A 29 5.74 -12.63 11.20
C ARG A 29 6.03 -11.15 11.45
N ASN A 30 5.57 -10.63 12.56
CA ASN A 30 5.90 -9.29 13.04
C ASN A 30 7.34 -9.15 13.53
N GLN A 31 8.28 -9.73 12.77
CA GLN A 31 9.72 -9.76 13.07
C GLN A 31 10.49 -9.00 11.99
N PRO A 32 11.43 -8.10 12.35
CA PRO A 32 12.20 -7.34 11.36
C PRO A 32 12.96 -8.23 10.36
N GLU A 33 13.38 -9.41 10.78
CA GLU A 33 14.15 -10.36 9.98
C GLU A 33 13.36 -10.95 8.81
N ASP A 34 12.02 -10.98 8.91
CA ASP A 34 11.16 -11.53 7.88
C ASP A 34 10.92 -10.55 6.72
N LEU A 35 11.20 -9.25 6.92
CA LEU A 35 10.93 -8.21 5.93
C LEU A 35 11.82 -8.33 4.69
N SER A 36 13.12 -8.47 4.87
CA SER A 36 14.08 -8.51 3.75
C SER A 36 13.82 -9.68 2.78
N PRO A 37 13.61 -10.93 3.23
CA PRO A 37 13.24 -12.02 2.33
C PRO A 37 11.91 -11.80 1.60
N ALA A 38 10.94 -11.15 2.25
CA ALA A 38 9.67 -10.80 1.61
C ALA A 38 9.87 -9.79 0.48
N MET A 39 10.68 -8.75 0.72
CA MET A 39 11.00 -7.73 -0.29
C MET A 39 11.75 -8.33 -1.49
N GLU A 40 12.70 -9.25 -1.27
CA GLU A 40 13.38 -9.97 -2.35
C GLU A 40 12.40 -10.80 -3.19
N THR A 41 11.42 -11.43 -2.55
CA THR A 41 10.40 -12.20 -3.24
C THR A 41 9.50 -11.32 -4.09
N ILE A 42 9.09 -10.16 -3.57
CA ILE A 42 8.29 -9.16 -4.30
C ILE A 42 9.07 -8.63 -5.51
N SER A 43 10.33 -8.25 -5.32
CA SER A 43 11.20 -7.76 -6.40
C SER A 43 11.31 -8.78 -7.54
N ARG A 44 11.59 -10.03 -7.21
CA ARG A 44 11.70 -11.12 -8.19
C ARG A 44 10.37 -11.36 -8.92
N TRP A 45 9.26 -11.35 -8.19
CA TRP A 45 7.94 -11.57 -8.76
C TRP A 45 7.55 -10.45 -9.74
N LEU A 46 7.74 -9.17 -9.36
CA LEU A 46 7.49 -8.02 -10.25
C LEU A 46 8.39 -8.03 -11.48
N GLY A 47 9.68 -8.34 -11.31
CA GLY A 47 10.64 -8.46 -12.41
C GLY A 47 10.26 -9.52 -13.44
N SER A 48 9.64 -10.63 -13.00
CA SER A 48 9.19 -11.71 -13.88
C SER A 48 7.88 -11.39 -14.63
N ARG A 49 7.17 -10.32 -14.27
CA ARG A 49 5.84 -9.97 -14.79
C ARG A 49 5.82 -8.82 -15.78
N GLY A 50 6.97 -8.25 -16.12
CA GLY A 50 7.02 -7.08 -17.00
C GLY A 50 6.28 -5.87 -16.42
N ALA A 51 6.36 -5.69 -15.11
CA ALA A 51 5.73 -4.58 -14.42
C ALA A 51 6.21 -3.24 -14.98
N PHE A 52 5.37 -2.19 -14.92
CA PHE A 52 5.71 -0.87 -15.44
C PHE A 52 6.90 -0.25 -14.71
N ALA A 53 7.60 0.69 -15.38
CA ALA A 53 8.76 1.36 -14.82
C ALA A 53 8.43 2.03 -13.48
N GLY A 54 9.21 1.75 -12.45
CA GLY A 54 9.00 2.27 -11.09
C GLY A 54 8.05 1.46 -10.21
N SER A 55 7.32 0.47 -10.74
CA SER A 55 6.40 -0.35 -9.96
C SER A 55 7.09 -1.11 -8.84
N GLU A 56 8.27 -1.65 -9.10
CA GLU A 56 9.08 -2.33 -8.09
C GLU A 56 9.43 -1.40 -6.93
N TYR A 57 9.96 -0.21 -7.24
CA TYR A 57 10.28 0.79 -6.22
C TYR A 57 9.06 1.16 -5.38
N LEU A 58 7.91 1.42 -6.01
CA LEU A 58 6.68 1.77 -5.32
C LEU A 58 6.17 0.64 -4.42
N ALA A 59 6.18 -0.60 -4.91
CA ALA A 59 5.74 -1.76 -4.12
C ALA A 59 6.66 -1.99 -2.92
N LEU A 60 7.97 -1.96 -3.12
CA LEU A 60 8.94 -2.16 -2.04
C LEU A 60 8.85 -1.05 -0.99
N LEU A 61 8.74 0.22 -1.42
CA LEU A 61 8.55 1.34 -0.50
C LEU A 61 7.27 1.18 0.33
N ALA A 62 6.15 0.82 -0.31
CA ALA A 62 4.88 0.63 0.38
C ALA A 62 4.97 -0.49 1.43
N VAL A 63 5.55 -1.62 1.06
CA VAL A 63 5.73 -2.76 1.97
C VAL A 63 6.67 -2.38 3.12
N GLU A 64 7.82 -1.77 2.84
CA GLU A 64 8.78 -1.35 3.88
C GLU A 64 8.14 -0.42 4.90
N GLU A 65 7.48 0.65 4.45
CA GLU A 65 6.87 1.64 5.34
C GLU A 65 5.71 1.08 6.15
N LEU A 66 4.78 0.37 5.52
CA LEU A 66 3.60 -0.16 6.20
C LEU A 66 3.94 -1.32 7.13
N VAL A 67 4.77 -2.26 6.68
CA VAL A 67 5.16 -3.42 7.50
C VAL A 67 6.04 -2.99 8.68
N THR A 68 6.98 -2.07 8.46
CA THR A 68 7.80 -1.53 9.55
C THR A 68 6.93 -0.84 10.60
N ASN A 69 5.90 -0.11 10.18
CA ASN A 69 4.94 0.50 11.11
C ASN A 69 4.16 -0.57 11.88
N CYS A 70 3.71 -1.64 11.24
CA CYS A 70 3.06 -2.75 11.94
C CYS A 70 3.99 -3.37 12.98
N ILE A 71 5.22 -3.70 12.62
CA ILE A 71 6.20 -4.32 13.52
C ILE A 71 6.48 -3.43 14.74
N LYS A 72 6.60 -2.11 14.54
CA LYS A 72 6.97 -1.18 15.61
C LYS A 72 5.81 -0.75 16.52
N TYR A 73 4.60 -0.64 15.97
CA TYR A 73 3.53 0.09 16.65
C TYR A 73 2.19 -0.65 16.74
N ALA A 74 2.01 -1.76 16.02
CA ALA A 74 0.70 -2.41 15.97
C ALA A 74 0.41 -3.31 17.18
N TYR A 75 1.42 -3.73 17.93
CA TYR A 75 1.30 -4.74 18.97
C TYR A 75 1.90 -4.28 20.29
N ASP A 76 1.21 -4.56 21.41
CA ASP A 76 1.67 -4.24 22.78
C ASP A 76 2.16 -5.49 23.54
N ASP A 77 2.06 -6.66 22.93
CA ASP A 77 2.46 -7.92 23.53
C ASP A 77 3.74 -8.47 22.88
N ALA A 78 4.26 -9.55 23.44
CA ALA A 78 5.45 -10.24 22.93
C ALA A 78 5.11 -11.50 22.11
N HIS A 79 3.83 -11.64 21.70
CA HIS A 79 3.40 -12.79 20.91
C HIS A 79 3.79 -12.64 19.43
N GLU A 80 3.85 -13.77 18.75
CA GLU A 80 4.01 -13.80 17.32
C GLU A 80 2.67 -13.43 16.65
N HIS A 81 2.70 -12.39 15.82
CA HIS A 81 1.60 -11.97 14.97
C HIS A 81 1.96 -12.11 13.50
N TRP A 82 0.95 -12.16 12.66
CA TRP A 82 1.14 -12.35 11.23
C TRP A 82 0.66 -11.14 10.43
N ILE A 83 1.50 -10.73 9.50
CA ILE A 83 1.19 -9.66 8.56
C ILE A 83 1.05 -10.30 7.18
N ARG A 84 -0.06 -10.04 6.51
CA ARG A 84 -0.31 -10.47 5.13
C ARG A 84 0.02 -9.34 4.18
N ILE A 85 0.76 -9.67 3.14
CA ILE A 85 1.15 -8.77 2.05
C ILE A 85 0.57 -9.35 0.77
N THR A 86 -0.20 -8.56 0.02
CA THR A 86 -0.71 -8.96 -1.29
C THR A 86 -0.31 -7.91 -2.32
N ILE A 87 0.30 -8.37 -3.42
CA ILE A 87 0.60 -7.52 -4.58
C ILE A 87 -0.24 -8.04 -5.76
N ASP A 88 -1.12 -7.21 -6.27
CA ASP A 88 -1.88 -7.48 -7.48
C ASP A 88 -1.41 -6.56 -8.60
N LEU A 89 -1.16 -7.14 -9.77
CA LEU A 89 -0.69 -6.42 -10.94
C LEU A 89 -1.58 -6.76 -12.14
N SER A 90 -2.15 -5.74 -12.73
CA SER A 90 -2.91 -5.83 -13.96
C SER A 90 -2.33 -4.90 -15.03
N GLU A 91 -2.91 -4.90 -16.23
CA GLU A 91 -2.53 -3.98 -17.30
C GLU A 91 -2.80 -2.50 -16.96
N VAL A 92 -3.70 -2.23 -16.02
CA VAL A 92 -4.17 -0.88 -15.73
C VAL A 92 -3.79 -0.37 -14.35
N GLU A 93 -3.45 -1.28 -13.42
CA GLU A 93 -3.24 -0.91 -12.03
C GLU A 93 -2.34 -1.92 -11.30
N MET A 94 -1.55 -1.41 -10.37
CA MET A 94 -0.90 -2.19 -9.32
C MET A 94 -1.56 -1.85 -7.98
N ALA A 95 -1.92 -2.88 -7.21
CA ALA A 95 -2.41 -2.72 -5.85
C ALA A 95 -1.48 -3.41 -4.85
N VAL A 96 -1.17 -2.72 -3.76
CA VAL A 96 -0.43 -3.25 -2.61
C VAL A 96 -1.37 -3.26 -1.42
N THR A 97 -1.61 -4.43 -0.84
CA THR A 97 -2.46 -4.61 0.33
C THR A 97 -1.66 -5.14 1.51
N ILE A 98 -1.79 -4.50 2.66
CA ILE A 98 -1.22 -4.96 3.94
C ILE A 98 -2.35 -5.18 4.92
N GLU A 99 -2.38 -6.36 5.53
CA GLU A 99 -3.36 -6.74 6.54
C GLU A 99 -2.66 -7.22 7.81
N ASP A 100 -3.12 -6.76 8.96
CA ASP A 100 -2.62 -7.14 10.29
C ASP A 100 -3.74 -7.18 11.32
N ASP A 101 -3.53 -7.85 12.44
CA ASP A 101 -4.47 -7.96 13.57
C ASP A 101 -4.10 -7.05 14.76
N GLY A 102 -3.28 -6.05 14.51
CA GLY A 102 -2.83 -5.11 15.54
C GLY A 102 -3.89 -4.07 15.93
N HIS A 103 -3.45 -3.06 16.66
CA HIS A 103 -4.30 -1.93 17.02
C HIS A 103 -4.91 -1.24 15.81
N PRO A 104 -6.12 -0.65 15.94
CA PRO A 104 -6.68 0.20 14.88
C PRO A 104 -5.71 1.33 14.54
N PHE A 105 -5.31 1.40 13.28
CA PHE A 105 -4.45 2.46 12.79
C PHE A 105 -4.84 2.84 11.35
N ASP A 106 -5.43 4.01 11.21
CA ASP A 106 -5.78 4.56 9.90
C ASP A 106 -4.66 5.51 9.42
N PRO A 107 -3.85 5.08 8.43
CA PRO A 107 -2.75 5.92 7.94
C PRO A 107 -3.22 7.23 7.29
N ARG A 108 -4.50 7.34 6.92
CA ARG A 108 -5.07 8.56 6.36
C ARG A 108 -5.26 9.66 7.41
N SER A 109 -5.37 9.27 8.69
CA SER A 109 -5.60 10.20 9.81
C SER A 109 -4.32 10.90 10.29
N LEU A 110 -3.15 10.50 9.81
CA LEU A 110 -1.90 11.14 10.16
C LEU A 110 -1.85 12.57 9.61
N PRO A 111 -1.47 13.56 10.45
CA PRO A 111 -1.30 14.93 10.00
C PRO A 111 -0.18 15.01 8.97
N GLU A 112 -0.25 16.01 8.10
CA GLU A 112 0.85 16.29 7.19
C GLU A 112 2.09 16.70 8.00
N PRO A 113 3.30 16.21 7.60
CA PRO A 113 4.53 16.60 8.26
C PRO A 113 4.73 18.11 8.15
N ASP A 114 5.06 18.78 9.24
CA ASP A 114 5.47 20.18 9.18
C ASP A 114 6.88 20.28 8.56
N THR A 115 6.92 20.55 7.27
CA THR A 115 8.18 20.68 6.52
C THR A 115 8.99 21.90 6.89
N ARG A 116 8.43 22.83 7.72
CA ARG A 116 9.12 24.02 8.22
C ARG A 116 10.01 23.71 9.41
N LEU A 117 9.76 22.60 10.11
CA LEU A 117 10.60 22.19 11.23
C LEU A 117 11.93 21.63 10.72
N PRO A 118 13.06 21.89 11.42
CA PRO A 118 14.31 21.19 11.19
C PRO A 118 14.12 19.66 11.23
N LEU A 119 14.94 18.92 10.48
CA LEU A 119 14.86 17.46 10.40
C LEU A 119 14.91 16.78 11.78
N GLU A 120 15.69 17.34 12.70
CA GLU A 120 15.86 16.87 14.07
C GLU A 120 14.62 17.05 14.97
N ASP A 121 13.76 18.02 14.64
CA ASP A 121 12.54 18.33 15.40
C ASP A 121 11.29 17.69 14.77
N ARG A 122 11.42 16.99 13.65
CA ARG A 122 10.28 16.30 13.02
C ARG A 122 9.93 15.05 13.80
N PRO A 123 8.63 14.77 14.02
CA PRO A 123 8.21 13.51 14.63
C PRO A 123 8.79 12.32 13.88
N ILE A 124 9.39 11.39 14.61
CA ILE A 124 9.86 10.12 14.07
C ILE A 124 8.63 9.29 13.67
N GLY A 125 8.47 9.01 12.38
CA GLY A 125 7.33 8.31 11.81
C GLY A 125 6.35 9.27 11.09
N GLY A 126 5.60 8.74 10.13
CA GLY A 126 4.63 9.49 9.33
C GLY A 126 5.18 10.07 8.03
N LEU A 127 6.48 10.29 7.89
CA LEU A 127 7.06 10.77 6.63
C LEU A 127 6.88 9.74 5.50
N GLY A 128 7.08 8.45 5.81
CA GLY A 128 6.88 7.37 4.84
C GLY A 128 5.44 7.26 4.39
N ILE A 129 4.48 7.33 5.32
CA ILE A 129 3.05 7.33 4.99
C ILE A 129 2.68 8.56 4.15
N HIS A 130 3.20 9.73 4.49
CA HIS A 130 2.98 10.93 3.70
C HIS A 130 3.53 10.77 2.26
N LEU A 131 4.71 10.18 2.12
CA LEU A 131 5.30 9.88 0.81
C LEU A 131 4.41 8.92 0.01
N LEU A 132 3.91 7.85 0.63
CA LEU A 132 2.98 6.92 -0.01
C LEU A 132 1.70 7.61 -0.48
N ARG A 133 1.12 8.51 0.33
CA ARG A 133 -0.07 9.30 -0.05
C ARG A 133 0.17 10.17 -1.29
N ASN A 134 1.39 10.62 -1.52
CA ASN A 134 1.74 11.42 -2.69
C ASN A 134 2.11 10.59 -3.93
N LEU A 135 2.67 9.40 -3.74
CA LEU A 135 3.14 8.55 -4.83
C LEU A 135 2.05 7.64 -5.41
N PHE A 136 1.13 7.20 -4.58
CA PHE A 136 0.00 6.37 -5.01
C PHE A 136 -1.22 7.21 -5.36
N ASP A 137 -2.07 6.70 -6.24
CA ASP A 137 -3.29 7.38 -6.66
C ASP A 137 -4.39 7.31 -5.61
N THR A 138 -4.44 6.19 -4.85
CA THR A 138 -5.33 6.04 -3.69
C THR A 138 -4.64 5.33 -2.54
N LEU A 139 -5.05 5.68 -1.33
CA LEU A 139 -4.76 4.97 -0.09
C LEU A 139 -6.09 4.77 0.64
N ASP A 140 -6.51 3.52 0.76
CA ASP A 140 -7.73 3.13 1.44
C ASP A 140 -7.41 2.37 2.73
N TYR A 141 -8.25 2.56 3.73
CA TYR A 141 -8.18 1.84 4.99
C TYR A 141 -9.55 1.31 5.39
N SER A 142 -9.57 0.09 5.85
CA SER A 142 -10.73 -0.53 6.50
C SER A 142 -10.29 -1.39 7.68
N ARG A 143 -11.21 -1.58 8.63
CA ARG A 143 -11.04 -2.53 9.72
C ARG A 143 -12.24 -3.45 9.77
N VAL A 144 -12.00 -4.74 9.62
CA VAL A 144 -13.04 -5.76 9.58
C VAL A 144 -12.62 -6.92 10.48
N GLU A 145 -13.50 -7.34 11.39
CA GLU A 145 -13.28 -8.48 12.29
C GLU A 145 -11.94 -8.42 13.05
N GLY A 146 -11.55 -7.22 13.50
CA GLY A 146 -10.31 -7.03 14.26
C GLY A 146 -9.04 -6.89 13.42
N HIS A 147 -9.14 -6.95 12.09
CA HIS A 147 -8.00 -6.81 11.19
C HIS A 147 -8.00 -5.45 10.50
N ASN A 148 -6.86 -4.79 10.53
CA ASN A 148 -6.57 -3.62 9.70
C ASN A 148 -6.30 -4.07 8.28
N ARG A 149 -6.78 -3.31 7.32
CA ARG A 149 -6.47 -3.51 5.90
C ARG A 149 -6.18 -2.17 5.25
N VAL A 150 -4.96 -2.00 4.79
CA VAL A 150 -4.51 -0.83 4.01
C VAL A 150 -4.33 -1.26 2.56
N VAL A 151 -4.90 -0.50 1.64
CA VAL A 151 -4.77 -0.75 0.19
C VAL A 151 -4.24 0.50 -0.49
N LEU A 152 -3.11 0.36 -1.14
CA LEU A 152 -2.50 1.39 -1.99
C LEU A 152 -2.67 0.99 -3.45
N ARG A 153 -3.11 1.92 -4.30
CA ARG A 153 -3.31 1.67 -5.73
C ARG A 153 -2.53 2.67 -6.57
N LYS A 154 -1.88 2.16 -7.61
CA LYS A 154 -1.17 2.95 -8.61
C LYS A 154 -1.59 2.52 -10.00
N ARG A 155 -2.12 3.46 -10.77
CA ARG A 155 -2.45 3.22 -12.18
C ARG A 155 -1.17 3.01 -12.99
N VAL A 156 -1.23 2.06 -13.90
CA VAL A 156 -0.18 1.89 -14.91
C VAL A 156 -0.21 3.13 -15.81
N PRO A 157 0.93 3.82 -16.00
CA PRO A 157 0.97 4.94 -16.93
C PRO A 157 0.54 4.46 -18.33
N SER A 158 -0.46 5.11 -18.90
CA SER A 158 -0.81 4.87 -20.30
C SER A 158 0.37 5.36 -21.15
N GLU A 159 0.84 4.52 -22.07
CA GLU A 159 1.80 4.99 -23.06
C GLU A 159 1.19 6.19 -23.82
N PRO A 160 1.97 7.26 -24.06
CA PRO A 160 1.47 8.34 -24.88
C PRO A 160 1.12 7.76 -26.27
N SER A 161 -0.14 7.93 -26.66
CA SER A 161 -0.57 7.58 -28.02
C SER A 161 0.31 8.34 -29.01
N THR A 162 1.12 7.62 -29.75
CA THR A 162 1.95 8.13 -30.87
C THR A 162 1.07 8.54 -32.04
#